data_28e8cf464068f67b25a01ef3ab5f1130
#
_entry.id   28e8cf464068f67b25a01ef3ab5f1130
#
_cell.length_a   1.000
_cell.length_b   1.000
_cell.length_c   1.000
_cell.angle_alpha   90.00
_cell.angle_beta   90.00
_cell.angle_gamma   90.00
#
_symmetry.space_group_name_H-M   'P 1'
#
loop_
_entity.id
_entity.type
_entity.pdbx_description
1 polymer ?
#
loop_
_entity_poly.entity_id
_entity_poly.type
_entity_poly.pdbx_seq_one_letter_code
_entity_poly.pdbx_strand_id
1 'polypeptide(L)'
;MQPLELTNNWFDQTARPVWAHLIPQLAPTRILEIGSYEGASVCYLIDTLARSYPIEIHCVDTWGGGLEHSDVDMSGVESRFRRNLERSMSAFPGRVALHVHKGFSDAGLAKLLAEGKAGYFDFIYVDGSHQAPDVLCDAVLAFQLLKVKGVIGFDDYLWAEEMPYGKDPLRCPKPGIDAFVNVYFRKLQLLPASAFQVYAQKTSA
;
A
#
# COMPACT_ATOMS: atom_id res chain seq x y z
N MET A 1 10.87 15.54 17.18
CA MET A 1 10.09 14.29 17.32
C MET A 1 11.05 13.15 17.65
N GLN A 2 10.65 12.20 18.48
CA GLN A 2 11.44 10.97 18.67
C GLN A 2 11.41 10.18 17.36
N PRO A 3 12.48 9.43 17.02
CA PRO A 3 12.52 8.62 15.79
C PRO A 3 11.44 7.52 15.81
N LEU A 4 10.98 7.10 14.65
CA LEU A 4 10.11 5.95 14.50
C LEU A 4 10.84 4.66 14.93
N GLU A 5 10.09 3.69 15.43
CA GLU A 5 10.60 2.37 15.81
C GLU A 5 10.49 1.45 14.58
N LEU A 6 11.51 1.45 13.73
CA LEU A 6 11.55 0.65 12.51
C LEU A 6 12.69 -0.37 12.61
N THR A 7 12.43 -1.61 12.18
CA THR A 7 13.43 -2.69 12.14
C THR A 7 14.13 -2.81 10.80
N ASN A 8 13.63 -2.10 9.78
CA ASN A 8 14.19 -2.06 8.44
C ASN A 8 14.03 -0.65 7.82
N ASN A 9 14.52 -0.49 6.60
CA ASN A 9 14.44 0.74 5.82
C ASN A 9 13.91 0.51 4.40
N TRP A 10 13.10 -0.54 4.20
CA TRP A 10 12.61 -0.92 2.87
C TRP A 10 11.89 0.23 2.16
N PHE A 11 10.93 0.86 2.83
CA PHE A 11 10.23 2.03 2.30
C PHE A 11 11.17 3.16 1.87
N ASP A 12 12.18 3.47 2.69
CA ASP A 12 13.13 4.54 2.39
C ASP A 12 13.98 4.26 1.14
N GLN A 13 14.28 3.00 0.87
CA GLN A 13 15.09 2.57 -0.26
C GLN A 13 14.28 2.44 -1.56
N THR A 14 12.98 2.12 -1.48
CA THR A 14 12.14 1.78 -2.63
C THR A 14 11.11 2.87 -2.95
N ALA A 15 10.06 2.99 -2.15
CA ALA A 15 8.91 3.83 -2.44
C ALA A 15 9.13 5.32 -2.14
N ARG A 16 9.83 5.65 -1.07
CA ARG A 16 10.01 7.04 -0.62
C ARG A 16 10.57 7.99 -1.70
N PRO A 17 11.60 7.62 -2.49
CA PRO A 17 12.10 8.48 -3.56
C PRO A 17 11.04 8.84 -4.60
N VAL A 18 10.15 7.89 -4.96
CA VAL A 18 9.03 8.13 -5.88
C VAL A 18 7.97 9.00 -5.20
N TRP A 19 7.62 8.68 -3.96
CA TRP A 19 6.59 9.39 -3.20
C TRP A 19 6.95 10.83 -2.88
N ALA A 20 8.22 11.16 -2.76
CA ALA A 20 8.69 12.53 -2.56
C ALA A 20 8.22 13.49 -3.69
N HIS A 21 8.00 12.96 -4.89
CA HIS A 21 7.48 13.71 -6.03
C HIS A 21 6.00 13.44 -6.28
N LEU A 22 5.57 12.18 -6.20
CA LEU A 22 4.21 11.76 -6.55
C LEU A 22 3.17 12.27 -5.54
N ILE A 23 3.38 12.04 -4.24
CA ILE A 23 2.39 12.35 -3.20
C ILE A 23 2.05 13.85 -3.11
N PRO A 24 3.02 14.80 -3.14
CA PRO A 24 2.69 16.22 -3.18
C PRO A 24 1.90 16.65 -4.42
N GLN A 25 2.11 16.00 -5.57
CA GLN A 25 1.37 16.30 -6.81
C GLN A 25 -0.06 15.73 -6.77
N LEU A 26 -0.24 14.53 -6.23
CA LEU A 26 -1.55 13.90 -6.09
C LEU A 26 -2.40 14.56 -5.02
N ALA A 27 -1.76 15.02 -3.95
CA ALA A 27 -2.40 15.61 -2.76
C ALA A 27 -3.61 14.78 -2.28
N PRO A 28 -3.47 13.45 -2.04
CA PRO A 28 -4.59 12.59 -1.71
C PRO A 28 -5.14 12.90 -0.33
N THR A 29 -6.46 12.83 -0.17
CA THR A 29 -7.16 13.03 1.10
C THR A 29 -7.75 11.75 1.66
N ARG A 30 -8.01 10.74 0.81
CA ARG A 30 -8.54 9.42 1.18
C ARG A 30 -7.62 8.36 0.64
N ILE A 31 -6.95 7.66 1.55
CA ILE A 31 -5.84 6.78 1.25
C ILE A 31 -6.16 5.38 1.76
N LEU A 32 -5.82 4.36 0.98
CA LEU A 32 -5.87 2.96 1.38
C LEU A 32 -4.49 2.34 1.19
N GLU A 33 -4.00 1.67 2.21
CA GLU A 33 -2.78 0.87 2.15
C GLU A 33 -3.09 -0.59 2.48
N ILE A 34 -2.53 -1.48 1.69
CA ILE A 34 -2.60 -2.93 1.82
C ILE A 34 -1.19 -3.41 2.11
N GLY A 35 -0.96 -3.97 3.31
CA GLY A 35 0.38 -4.22 3.83
C GLY A 35 0.99 -2.95 4.43
N SER A 36 0.90 -2.80 5.74
CA SER A 36 1.40 -1.59 6.43
C SER A 36 2.62 -1.87 7.29
N TYR A 37 2.90 -3.13 7.60
CA TYR A 37 4.02 -3.57 8.43
C TYR A 37 4.18 -2.71 9.70
N GLU A 38 5.31 -2.00 9.86
CA GLU A 38 5.58 -1.08 11.00
C GLU A 38 5.09 0.36 10.75
N GLY A 39 4.47 0.63 9.60
CA GLY A 39 3.83 1.89 9.26
C GLY A 39 4.77 2.99 8.76
N ALA A 40 5.94 2.67 8.22
CA ALA A 40 6.87 3.66 7.69
C ALA A 40 6.25 4.53 6.59
N SER A 41 5.60 3.91 5.62
CA SER A 41 4.86 4.54 4.51
C SER A 41 3.70 5.41 5.00
N VAL A 42 2.89 4.88 5.95
CA VAL A 42 1.75 5.62 6.54
C VAL A 42 2.24 6.84 7.31
N CYS A 43 3.30 6.70 8.12
CA CYS A 43 3.89 7.83 8.84
C CYS A 43 4.40 8.90 7.88
N TYR A 44 5.01 8.50 6.77
CA TYR A 44 5.43 9.43 5.72
C TYR A 44 4.25 10.20 5.12
N LEU A 45 3.12 9.53 4.83
CA LEU A 45 1.89 10.18 4.34
C LEU A 45 1.35 11.19 5.35
N ILE A 46 1.29 10.81 6.62
CA ILE A 46 0.85 11.70 7.71
C ILE A 46 1.75 12.93 7.77
N ASP A 47 3.06 12.74 7.84
CA ASP A 47 4.03 13.82 7.98
C ASP A 47 4.06 14.76 6.76
N THR A 48 3.77 14.24 5.57
CA THR A 48 3.76 15.01 4.33
C THR A 48 2.46 15.79 4.16
N LEU A 49 1.31 15.14 4.38
CA LEU A 49 0.00 15.66 3.97
C LEU A 49 -0.74 16.39 5.09
N ALA A 50 -0.70 15.85 6.33
CA ALA A 50 -1.48 16.40 7.44
C ALA A 50 -1.04 17.79 7.89
N ARG A 51 0.13 18.26 7.43
CA ARG A 51 0.56 19.66 7.60
C ARG A 51 -0.37 20.64 6.90
N SER A 52 -0.90 20.27 5.75
CA SER A 52 -1.64 21.14 4.86
C SER A 52 -3.15 20.96 4.98
N TYR A 53 -3.66 19.73 5.11
CA TYR A 53 -5.10 19.43 5.13
C TYR A 53 -5.41 18.13 5.90
N PRO A 54 -6.67 17.94 6.33
CA PRO A 54 -7.09 16.68 6.95
C PRO A 54 -7.05 15.52 5.93
N ILE A 55 -6.65 14.34 6.42
CA ILE A 55 -6.57 13.11 5.63
C ILE A 55 -7.28 11.96 6.34
N GLU A 56 -7.80 11.02 5.56
CA GLU A 56 -8.35 9.74 6.01
C GLU A 56 -7.48 8.62 5.46
N ILE A 57 -7.00 7.74 6.33
CA ILE A 57 -6.14 6.61 5.96
C ILE A 57 -6.77 5.31 6.46
N HIS A 58 -6.90 4.35 5.55
CA HIS A 58 -7.26 2.98 5.85
C HIS A 58 -6.03 2.08 5.66
N CYS A 59 -5.73 1.27 6.66
CA CYS A 59 -4.64 0.28 6.63
C CYS A 59 -5.23 -1.11 6.76
N VAL A 60 -4.93 -1.99 5.82
CA VAL A 60 -5.32 -3.42 5.85
C VAL A 60 -4.07 -4.26 5.99
N ASP A 61 -3.95 -5.01 7.08
CA ASP A 61 -2.79 -5.87 7.34
C ASP A 61 -3.16 -6.99 8.31
N THR A 62 -2.52 -8.13 8.21
CA THR A 62 -2.61 -9.23 9.18
C THR A 62 -1.68 -9.01 10.37
N TRP A 63 -0.56 -8.32 10.17
CA TRP A 63 0.63 -8.25 11.02
C TRP A 63 1.20 -9.64 11.38
N GLY A 64 0.80 -10.66 10.61
CA GLY A 64 1.31 -12.02 10.75
C GLY A 64 2.45 -12.35 9.78
N GLY A 65 2.72 -11.45 8.83
CA GLY A 65 3.64 -11.68 7.73
C GLY A 65 3.05 -12.56 6.61
N GLY A 66 3.77 -12.63 5.50
CA GLY A 66 3.54 -13.54 4.40
C GLY A 66 4.60 -14.64 4.33
N LEU A 67 4.58 -15.44 3.28
CA LEU A 67 5.57 -16.52 3.07
C LEU A 67 6.99 -15.98 2.94
N GLU A 68 7.15 -14.79 2.37
CA GLU A 68 8.39 -14.04 2.23
C GLU A 68 9.01 -13.62 3.58
N HIS A 69 8.24 -13.64 4.65
CA HIS A 69 8.67 -13.27 6.00
C HIS A 69 9.01 -14.48 6.87
N SER A 70 9.22 -15.69 6.29
CA SER A 70 9.51 -16.91 7.05
C SER A 70 10.68 -16.76 8.02
N ASP A 71 11.67 -15.95 7.68
CA ASP A 71 12.89 -15.70 8.45
C ASP A 71 12.85 -14.36 9.21
N VAL A 72 11.70 -13.68 9.23
CA VAL A 72 11.51 -12.39 9.91
C VAL A 72 10.74 -12.59 11.20
N ASP A 73 11.25 -12.05 12.30
CA ASP A 73 10.50 -12.02 13.56
C ASP A 73 9.34 -11.01 13.48
N MET A 74 8.14 -11.54 13.25
CA MET A 74 6.91 -10.76 13.18
C MET A 74 6.38 -10.34 14.55
N SER A 75 6.99 -10.82 15.64
CA SER A 75 6.58 -10.43 16.99
C SER A 75 6.77 -8.93 17.21
N GLY A 76 5.75 -8.27 17.71
CA GLY A 76 5.80 -6.83 17.98
C GLY A 76 5.66 -5.90 16.77
N VAL A 77 5.56 -6.39 15.52
CA VAL A 77 5.36 -5.55 14.32
C VAL A 77 4.09 -4.68 14.46
N GLU A 78 2.95 -5.28 14.80
CA GLU A 78 1.71 -4.52 15.03
C GLU A 78 1.87 -3.49 16.15
N SER A 79 2.58 -3.83 17.22
CA SER A 79 2.80 -2.90 18.34
C SER A 79 3.67 -1.71 17.91
N ARG A 80 4.70 -1.93 17.08
CA ARG A 80 5.52 -0.86 16.52
C ARG A 80 4.70 0.00 15.57
N PHE A 81 3.91 -0.61 14.66
CA PHE A 81 2.96 0.11 13.81
C PHE A 81 2.09 1.08 14.62
N ARG A 82 1.40 0.59 15.64
CA ARG A 82 0.51 1.42 16.47
C ARG A 82 1.25 2.58 17.15
N ARG A 83 2.42 2.33 17.74
CA ARG A 83 3.23 3.38 18.37
C ARG A 83 3.75 4.41 17.37
N ASN A 84 4.19 3.96 16.20
CA ASN A 84 4.68 4.86 15.15
C ASN A 84 3.57 5.78 14.65
N LEU A 85 2.38 5.25 14.39
CA LEU A 85 1.24 6.04 13.95
C LEU A 85 0.75 7.01 15.03
N GLU A 86 0.63 6.56 16.28
CA GLU A 86 0.27 7.45 17.40
C GLU A 86 1.24 8.63 17.49
N ARG A 87 2.53 8.36 17.34
CA ARG A 87 3.60 9.37 17.35
C ARG A 87 3.46 10.36 16.20
N SER A 88 3.29 9.88 14.95
CA SER A 88 3.12 10.77 13.80
C SER A 88 1.81 11.57 13.89
N MET A 89 0.72 10.95 14.30
CA MET A 89 -0.58 11.64 14.46
C MET A 89 -0.56 12.68 15.56
N SER A 90 0.21 12.48 16.64
CA SER A 90 0.30 13.44 17.74
C SER A 90 0.85 14.81 17.33
N ALA A 91 1.60 14.87 16.21
CA ALA A 91 2.09 16.12 15.64
C ALA A 91 0.99 16.92 14.90
N PHE A 92 -0.14 16.28 14.58
CA PHE A 92 -1.23 16.85 13.78
C PHE A 92 -2.61 16.56 14.39
N PRO A 93 -2.91 17.09 15.60
CA PRO A 93 -4.15 16.78 16.31
C PRO A 93 -5.38 17.09 15.47
N GLY A 94 -6.30 16.11 15.36
CA GLY A 94 -7.57 16.24 14.63
C GLY A 94 -7.45 16.28 13.10
N ARG A 95 -6.26 16.05 12.54
CA ARG A 95 -6.03 16.08 11.10
C ARG A 95 -5.99 14.72 10.42
N VAL A 96 -5.91 13.64 11.17
CA VAL A 96 -5.80 12.28 10.63
C VAL A 96 -6.94 11.42 11.17
N ALA A 97 -7.78 10.92 10.27
CA ALA A 97 -8.74 9.85 10.55
C ALA A 97 -8.10 8.52 10.14
N LEU A 98 -7.74 7.68 11.11
CA LEU A 98 -7.10 6.39 10.88
C LEU A 98 -8.08 5.25 11.09
N HIS A 99 -8.20 4.36 10.11
CA HIS A 99 -9.01 3.15 10.14
C HIS A 99 -8.12 1.93 9.95
N VAL A 100 -8.02 1.09 10.98
CA VAL A 100 -7.20 -0.12 10.96
C VAL A 100 -8.08 -1.34 10.76
N HIS A 101 -7.84 -2.10 9.70
CA HIS A 101 -8.54 -3.31 9.31
C HIS A 101 -7.58 -4.50 9.48
N LYS A 102 -7.60 -5.13 10.66
CA LYS A 102 -6.76 -6.30 10.90
C LYS A 102 -7.36 -7.54 10.23
N GLY A 103 -6.62 -8.15 9.33
CA GLY A 103 -7.01 -9.37 8.61
C GLY A 103 -6.41 -9.44 7.21
N PHE A 104 -6.79 -10.48 6.48
CA PHE A 104 -6.39 -10.66 5.09
C PHE A 104 -6.98 -9.57 4.19
N SER A 105 -6.23 -9.20 3.16
CA SER A 105 -6.56 -8.09 2.27
C SER A 105 -7.87 -8.33 1.50
N ASP A 106 -8.08 -9.51 0.96
CA ASP A 106 -9.29 -9.89 0.22
C ASP A 106 -10.57 -9.65 1.04
N ALA A 107 -10.60 -10.11 2.29
CA ALA A 107 -11.72 -9.91 3.19
C ALA A 107 -11.88 -8.43 3.58
N GLY A 108 -10.78 -7.73 3.86
CA GLY A 108 -10.78 -6.31 4.20
C GLY A 108 -11.30 -5.44 3.05
N LEU A 109 -10.84 -5.68 1.83
CA LEU A 109 -11.26 -4.95 0.64
C LEU A 109 -12.72 -5.24 0.26
N ALA A 110 -13.15 -6.52 0.33
CA ALA A 110 -14.52 -6.91 0.11
C ALA A 110 -15.48 -6.24 1.11
N LYS A 111 -15.07 -6.14 2.39
CA LYS A 111 -15.82 -5.42 3.42
C LYS A 111 -15.96 -3.93 3.09
N LEU A 112 -14.88 -3.26 2.69
CA LEU A 112 -14.93 -1.85 2.27
C LEU A 112 -15.89 -1.63 1.08
N LEU A 113 -15.90 -2.54 0.11
CA LEU A 113 -16.87 -2.50 -1.00
C LEU A 113 -18.31 -2.67 -0.50
N ALA A 114 -18.56 -3.61 0.41
CA ALA A 114 -19.88 -3.83 1.00
C ALA A 114 -20.36 -2.63 1.84
N GLU A 115 -19.43 -1.86 2.41
CA GLU A 115 -19.71 -0.61 3.13
C GLU A 115 -19.93 0.59 2.19
N GLY A 116 -19.99 0.36 0.87
CA GLY A 116 -20.28 1.40 -0.13
C GLY A 116 -19.09 2.29 -0.49
N LYS A 117 -17.85 1.85 -0.25
CA LYS A 117 -16.63 2.62 -0.58
C LYS A 117 -16.15 2.43 -2.02
N ALA A 118 -16.99 1.94 -2.94
CA ALA A 118 -16.65 1.92 -4.36
C ALA A 118 -16.34 3.33 -4.90
N GLY A 119 -15.20 3.50 -5.57
CA GLY A 119 -14.75 4.79 -6.09
C GLY A 119 -14.44 5.84 -5.02
N TYR A 120 -14.04 5.42 -3.83
CA TYR A 120 -13.88 6.30 -2.66
C TYR A 120 -12.47 6.86 -2.50
N PHE A 121 -11.43 6.05 -2.72
CA PHE A 121 -10.04 6.40 -2.41
C PHE A 121 -9.36 7.20 -3.54
N ASP A 122 -8.56 8.18 -3.15
CA ASP A 122 -7.74 9.00 -4.04
C ASP A 122 -6.44 8.29 -4.43
N PHE A 123 -5.85 7.60 -3.45
CA PHE A 123 -4.61 6.87 -3.58
C PHE A 123 -4.74 5.51 -2.88
N ILE A 124 -4.33 4.46 -3.57
CA ILE A 124 -4.25 3.12 -3.02
C ILE A 124 -2.84 2.60 -3.23
N TYR A 125 -2.26 2.01 -2.19
CA TYR A 125 -0.96 1.36 -2.27
C TYR A 125 -1.07 -0.11 -1.90
N VAL A 126 -0.60 -0.98 -2.80
CA VAL A 126 -0.62 -2.43 -2.67
C VAL A 126 0.80 -2.90 -2.41
N ASP A 127 1.05 -3.29 -1.17
CA ASP A 127 2.35 -3.70 -0.63
C ASP A 127 2.14 -4.82 0.41
N GLY A 128 1.24 -5.75 0.08
CA GLY A 128 0.85 -6.84 0.97
C GLY A 128 1.56 -8.15 0.67
N SER A 129 0.82 -9.17 0.23
CA SER A 129 1.38 -10.46 -0.16
C SER A 129 2.26 -10.34 -1.42
N HIS A 130 3.34 -11.12 -1.49
CA HIS A 130 4.14 -11.27 -2.70
C HIS A 130 3.70 -12.46 -3.58
N GLN A 131 2.61 -13.12 -3.23
CA GLN A 131 2.07 -14.19 -4.06
C GLN A 131 1.24 -13.60 -5.21
N ALA A 132 1.56 -13.97 -6.47
CA ALA A 132 0.89 -13.42 -7.65
C ALA A 132 -0.65 -13.52 -7.61
N PRO A 133 -1.28 -14.62 -7.16
CA PRO A 133 -2.73 -14.70 -7.04
C PRO A 133 -3.32 -13.67 -6.06
N ASP A 134 -2.67 -13.45 -4.92
CA ASP A 134 -3.14 -12.50 -3.90
C ASP A 134 -3.01 -11.07 -4.43
N VAL A 135 -1.85 -10.74 -5.03
CA VAL A 135 -1.61 -9.43 -5.65
C VAL A 135 -2.65 -9.12 -6.73
N LEU A 136 -3.01 -10.10 -7.56
CA LEU A 136 -4.05 -9.93 -8.57
C LEU A 136 -5.43 -9.70 -7.93
N CYS A 137 -5.77 -10.45 -6.89
CA CYS A 137 -7.01 -10.26 -6.14
C CYS A 137 -7.08 -8.86 -5.53
N ASP A 138 -6.02 -8.44 -4.86
CA ASP A 138 -5.90 -7.10 -4.26
C ASP A 138 -6.02 -6.01 -5.32
N ALA A 139 -5.33 -6.15 -6.45
CA ALA A 139 -5.39 -5.20 -7.55
C ALA A 139 -6.82 -5.01 -8.08
N VAL A 140 -7.55 -6.10 -8.29
CA VAL A 140 -8.93 -6.06 -8.81
C VAL A 140 -9.89 -5.41 -7.82
N LEU A 141 -9.84 -5.80 -6.54
CA LEU A 141 -10.71 -5.25 -5.49
C LEU A 141 -10.35 -3.78 -5.20
N ALA A 142 -9.07 -3.47 -5.08
CA ALA A 142 -8.59 -2.11 -4.88
C ALA A 142 -8.99 -1.18 -6.03
N PHE A 143 -8.95 -1.66 -7.28
CA PHE A 143 -9.39 -0.86 -8.42
C PHE A 143 -10.88 -0.50 -8.40
N GLN A 144 -11.74 -1.33 -7.79
CA GLN A 144 -13.14 -0.97 -7.56
C GLN A 144 -13.28 0.14 -6.49
N LEU A 145 -12.43 0.11 -5.47
CA LEU A 145 -12.40 1.10 -4.39
C LEU A 145 -11.79 2.43 -4.84
N LEU A 146 -10.94 2.42 -5.89
CA LEU A 146 -10.27 3.60 -6.43
C LEU A 146 -11.25 4.48 -7.21
N LYS A 147 -11.27 5.78 -6.95
CA LYS A 147 -12.04 6.75 -7.74
C LYS A 147 -11.43 6.96 -9.15
N VAL A 148 -12.24 7.42 -10.09
CA VAL A 148 -11.74 7.92 -11.38
C VAL A 148 -10.79 9.11 -11.12
N LYS A 149 -9.65 9.15 -11.79
CA LYS A 149 -8.48 10.01 -11.60
C LYS A 149 -7.66 9.72 -10.34
N GLY A 150 -8.07 8.77 -9.49
CA GLY A 150 -7.24 8.26 -8.42
C GLY A 150 -6.06 7.43 -8.95
N VAL A 151 -5.06 7.22 -8.10
CA VAL A 151 -3.85 6.47 -8.46
C VAL A 151 -3.72 5.24 -7.56
N ILE A 152 -3.44 4.10 -8.20
CA ILE A 152 -3.03 2.87 -7.52
C ILE A 152 -1.53 2.66 -7.75
N GLY A 153 -0.80 2.36 -6.68
CA GLY A 153 0.60 1.96 -6.71
C GLY A 153 0.75 0.51 -6.27
N PHE A 154 1.69 -0.20 -6.90
CA PHE A 154 2.10 -1.55 -6.54
C PHE A 154 3.58 -1.52 -6.21
N ASP A 155 3.96 -2.06 -5.04
CA ASP A 155 5.37 -2.26 -4.69
C ASP A 155 5.91 -3.58 -5.24
N ASP A 156 7.20 -3.76 -5.09
CA ASP A 156 7.92 -5.01 -5.32
C ASP A 156 7.75 -5.64 -6.70
N TYR A 157 7.50 -4.82 -7.75
CA TYR A 157 7.25 -5.33 -9.10
C TYR A 157 8.37 -6.22 -9.64
N LEU A 158 9.64 -5.93 -9.31
CA LEU A 158 10.79 -6.75 -9.71
C LEU A 158 11.28 -7.69 -8.60
N TRP A 159 10.63 -7.67 -7.43
CA TRP A 159 11.00 -8.60 -6.37
C TRP A 159 10.66 -10.03 -6.75
N ALA A 160 11.53 -10.95 -6.39
CA ALA A 160 11.29 -12.38 -6.53
C ALA A 160 12.08 -13.12 -5.46
N GLU A 161 11.45 -14.11 -4.85
CA GLU A 161 12.13 -14.99 -3.92
C GLU A 161 13.12 -15.90 -4.66
N GLU A 162 14.33 -16.02 -4.12
CA GLU A 162 15.34 -16.96 -4.64
C GLU A 162 15.13 -18.34 -4.01
N MET A 163 14.81 -19.31 -4.85
CA MET A 163 14.59 -20.70 -4.45
C MET A 163 15.77 -21.56 -4.89
N PRO A 164 16.03 -22.72 -4.23
CA PRO A 164 17.15 -23.62 -4.61
C PRO A 164 17.13 -24.10 -6.06
N TYR A 165 15.94 -24.07 -6.70
CA TYR A 165 15.71 -24.49 -8.11
C TYR A 165 15.40 -23.32 -9.03
N GLY A 166 15.69 -22.09 -8.64
CA GLY A 166 15.41 -20.85 -9.39
C GLY A 166 14.23 -20.08 -8.82
N LYS A 167 13.61 -19.22 -9.65
CA LYS A 167 12.48 -18.37 -9.23
C LYS A 167 11.15 -19.05 -9.52
N ASP A 168 10.27 -19.06 -8.53
CA ASP A 168 8.87 -19.42 -8.74
C ASP A 168 8.09 -18.17 -9.19
N PRO A 169 7.52 -18.16 -10.41
CA PRO A 169 6.81 -16.99 -10.92
C PRO A 169 5.52 -16.66 -10.15
N LEU A 170 4.98 -17.62 -9.40
CA LEU A 170 3.79 -17.37 -8.56
C LEU A 170 4.14 -16.81 -7.19
N ARG A 171 5.42 -16.86 -6.79
CA ARG A 171 5.95 -16.29 -5.55
C ARG A 171 6.65 -14.95 -5.81
N CYS A 172 6.07 -14.13 -6.67
CA CYS A 172 6.50 -12.77 -6.92
C CYS A 172 5.31 -11.91 -7.42
N PRO A 173 5.27 -10.60 -7.13
CA PRO A 173 4.14 -9.74 -7.47
C PRO A 173 3.90 -9.55 -8.97
N LYS A 174 4.99 -9.57 -9.76
CA LYS A 174 4.98 -9.19 -11.16
C LYS A 174 3.88 -9.85 -12.01
N PRO A 175 3.65 -11.18 -12.01
CA PRO A 175 2.61 -11.78 -12.84
C PRO A 175 1.20 -11.33 -12.49
N GLY A 176 0.92 -11.07 -11.19
CA GLY A 176 -0.35 -10.51 -10.74
C GLY A 176 -0.57 -9.08 -11.25
N ILE A 177 0.47 -8.23 -11.12
CA ILE A 177 0.45 -6.84 -11.60
C ILE A 177 0.32 -6.80 -13.13
N ASP A 178 1.09 -7.60 -13.87
CA ASP A 178 1.04 -7.68 -15.34
C ASP A 178 -0.36 -8.11 -15.82
N ALA A 179 -0.94 -9.13 -15.19
CA ALA A 179 -2.29 -9.59 -15.51
C ALA A 179 -3.33 -8.48 -15.31
N PHE A 180 -3.28 -7.78 -14.17
CA PHE A 180 -4.15 -6.64 -13.89
C PHE A 180 -3.99 -5.53 -14.92
N VAL A 181 -2.76 -5.06 -15.17
CA VAL A 181 -2.49 -3.98 -16.12
C VAL A 181 -2.96 -4.34 -17.52
N ASN A 182 -2.71 -5.58 -17.98
CA ASN A 182 -3.13 -6.05 -19.30
C ASN A 182 -4.65 -6.12 -19.47
N VAL A 183 -5.37 -6.58 -18.43
CA VAL A 183 -6.84 -6.70 -18.50
C VAL A 183 -7.53 -5.33 -18.39
N TYR A 184 -6.97 -4.44 -17.57
CA TYR A 184 -7.55 -3.12 -17.32
C TYR A 184 -6.95 -1.99 -18.18
N PHE A 185 -6.10 -2.27 -19.17
CA PHE A 185 -5.33 -1.27 -19.92
C PHE A 185 -6.18 -0.11 -20.51
N ARG A 186 -7.46 -0.38 -20.86
CA ARG A 186 -8.38 0.65 -21.38
C ARG A 186 -8.91 1.60 -20.32
N LYS A 187 -8.76 1.24 -19.04
CA LYS A 187 -9.29 1.97 -17.88
C LYS A 187 -8.20 2.59 -17.02
N LEU A 188 -6.94 2.47 -17.43
CA LEU A 188 -5.81 2.99 -16.67
C LEU A 188 -4.77 3.64 -17.58
N GLN A 189 -3.98 4.53 -17.01
CA GLN A 189 -2.80 5.13 -17.58
C GLN A 189 -1.63 4.92 -16.65
N LEU A 190 -0.58 4.26 -17.14
CA LEU A 190 0.65 4.09 -16.36
C LEU A 190 1.34 5.43 -16.15
N LEU A 191 1.85 5.63 -14.95
CA LEU A 191 2.63 6.80 -14.56
C LEU A 191 4.12 6.44 -14.52
N PRO A 192 5.02 7.37 -14.86
CA PRO A 192 6.47 7.13 -14.73
C PRO A 192 6.86 6.89 -13.27
N ALA A 193 7.61 5.80 -13.04
CA ALA A 193 8.15 5.45 -11.73
C ALA A 193 9.46 4.67 -11.90
N SER A 194 10.10 4.32 -10.77
CA SER A 194 11.22 3.38 -10.77
C SER A 194 10.74 1.98 -11.20
N ALA A 195 11.66 1.15 -11.71
CA ALA A 195 11.31 -0.20 -12.15
C ALA A 195 10.85 -1.15 -11.02
N PHE A 196 11.04 -0.77 -9.74
CA PHE A 196 10.59 -1.55 -8.60
C PHE A 196 9.11 -1.34 -8.26
N GLN A 197 8.48 -0.30 -8.82
CA GLN A 197 7.08 0.01 -8.54
C GLN A 197 6.32 0.28 -9.84
N VAL A 198 5.04 -0.03 -9.82
CA VAL A 198 4.11 0.32 -10.91
C VAL A 198 3.02 1.24 -10.35
N TYR A 199 2.84 2.39 -10.97
CA TYR A 199 1.75 3.31 -10.66
C TYR A 199 0.83 3.47 -11.86
N ALA A 200 -0.47 3.45 -11.60
CA ALA A 200 -1.49 3.63 -12.63
C ALA A 200 -2.59 4.58 -12.17
N GLN A 201 -2.98 5.50 -13.02
CA GLN A 201 -4.14 6.34 -12.81
C GLN A 201 -5.38 5.70 -13.43
N LYS A 202 -6.48 5.61 -12.66
CA LYS A 202 -7.78 5.17 -13.17
C LYS A 202 -8.39 6.24 -14.07
N THR A 203 -8.67 5.92 -15.35
CA THR A 203 -9.17 6.87 -16.34
C THR A 203 -10.69 6.81 -16.52
N SER A 204 -11.32 5.68 -16.20
CA SER A 204 -12.77 5.49 -16.29
C SER A 204 -13.29 4.48 -15.25
N ALA A 205 -14.60 4.47 -15.05
CA ALA A 205 -15.28 3.52 -14.16
C ALA A 205 -15.28 2.09 -14.71
#